data_2bed78c21422f8b1fecd73c75b97e21d
#
_entry.id   2bed78c21422f8b1fecd73c75b97e21d
#
_cell.length_a   1.000
_cell.length_b   1.000
_cell.length_c   1.000
_cell.angle_alpha   90.00
_cell.angle_beta   90.00
_cell.angle_gamma   90.00
#
_symmetry.space_group_name_H-M   'P 1'
#
loop_
_entity.id
_entity.type
_entity.pdbx_description
1 polymer ?
#
loop_
_entity_poly.entity_id
_entity_poly.type
_entity_poly.pdbx_seq_one_letter_code
_entity_poly.pdbx_strand_id
1 'polypeptide(L)'
;MLDIFTTILSASVEEPDYVAAVIGLLAGLGALLIGFKLLSDNIEKLANASLKKLFNKTSKNRWVGIGIGAAVTAIIQSSGASTIMIVGFVNAGLMSLFQATAMIMGANIGTTVTAQIAQFGTFDIALYATLFAFIGAFMNMLCKKEKPKTIGLALAGLGLVFLSLDFMKTSMKVFSSSDAFTTLLTNVNNPFLLLFIGIGLTALLQSSSALTTILIAMVTAGLTIGRGPNDILYVVLGTNIGSCVTALLSSFGASTNGKRASLIHLMFNTFGSVIFFIVLLLLWPSFMEDTFLAWFPGAPGTQIAMFHTFFNVLFTLLFCPFINVFVFVATKVIPDKKEESHTTFIDERFLSTPAVALTQVTKEVARMGRLSIETLNEGIDAFIAHDMGKTPEIHEKIKLIDKINEKIVAYLVKISTHLGTNKDEEFLAILHNSVNDLYRSVEIADNMTKYTRHLVEDQLVFSQGVFEKITLFKEKINTQYSLIERVLLEKEYNLLDEIDKLEDEMDAMRSKLIKDHIVRLEKGECSLSSSSIFINLVSNLERAGDHLHVIAHSIVENN
;
A
#
# COMPACT_ATOMS: atom_id res chain seq x y z
N MET A 1 1.19 5.24 63.98
CA MET A 1 0.92 5.58 62.57
C MET A 1 2.14 6.19 61.86
N LEU A 2 2.95 7.02 62.55
CA LEU A 2 4.23 7.51 62.00
C LEU A 2 5.25 6.38 61.82
N ASP A 3 5.28 5.39 62.73
CA ASP A 3 6.22 4.26 62.65
C ASP A 3 5.93 3.29 61.46
N ILE A 4 4.69 3.20 61.04
CA ILE A 4 4.33 2.40 59.85
C ILE A 4 4.78 3.11 58.56
N PHE A 5 4.71 4.45 58.55
CA PHE A 5 5.21 5.25 57.42
C PHE A 5 6.74 5.25 57.34
N THR A 6 7.43 5.26 58.45
CA THR A 6 8.90 5.16 58.49
C THR A 6 9.39 3.75 58.14
N THR A 7 8.65 2.70 58.51
CA THR A 7 8.97 1.31 58.12
C THR A 7 8.70 1.03 56.62
N ILE A 8 7.74 1.73 56.03
CA ILE A 8 7.53 1.69 54.58
C ILE A 8 8.61 2.50 53.82
N LEU A 9 9.16 3.55 54.46
CA LEU A 9 10.23 4.36 53.87
C LEU A 9 11.65 3.84 54.15
N SER A 10 11.85 2.94 55.14
CA SER A 10 13.05 2.13 55.33
C SER A 10 12.91 0.80 54.59
N ALA A 11 12.46 0.83 53.33
CA ALA A 11 12.54 -0.32 52.46
C ALA A 11 14.01 -0.74 52.40
N SER A 12 14.30 -1.90 53.03
CA SER A 12 15.46 -2.74 52.77
C SER A 12 15.96 -2.52 51.35
N VAL A 13 17.23 -2.51 51.14
CA VAL A 13 17.84 -2.70 49.82
C VAL A 13 17.37 -4.11 49.38
N GLU A 14 16.18 -4.17 48.78
CA GLU A 14 15.67 -5.37 48.18
C GLU A 14 16.67 -5.78 47.10
N GLU A 15 17.13 -7.03 47.17
CA GLU A 15 17.92 -7.59 46.07
C GLU A 15 17.18 -7.30 44.75
N PRO A 16 17.88 -6.82 43.72
CA PRO A 16 17.24 -6.43 42.49
C PRO A 16 16.47 -7.61 41.88
N ASP A 17 15.13 -7.47 41.77
CA ASP A 17 14.26 -8.50 41.17
C ASP A 17 14.43 -8.48 39.67
N TYR A 18 15.42 -9.25 39.19
CA TYR A 18 15.70 -9.40 37.75
C TYR A 18 14.53 -10.02 36.98
N VAL A 19 13.71 -10.87 37.64
CA VAL A 19 12.55 -11.49 37.00
C VAL A 19 11.48 -10.43 36.71
N ALA A 20 11.16 -9.61 37.70
CA ALA A 20 10.25 -8.48 37.54
C ALA A 20 10.76 -7.48 36.49
N ALA A 21 12.08 -7.24 36.46
CA ALA A 21 12.69 -6.35 35.46
C ALA A 21 12.59 -6.93 34.04
N VAL A 22 12.81 -8.23 33.83
CA VAL A 22 12.61 -8.89 32.51
C VAL A 22 11.14 -8.81 32.09
N ILE A 23 10.22 -9.15 33.00
CA ILE A 23 8.78 -9.07 32.72
C ILE A 23 8.40 -7.62 32.37
N GLY A 24 8.93 -6.65 33.12
CA GLY A 24 8.72 -5.22 32.85
C GLY A 24 9.23 -4.78 31.49
N LEU A 25 10.41 -5.23 31.07
CA LEU A 25 10.94 -4.96 29.74
C LEU A 25 10.05 -5.55 28.64
N LEU A 26 9.62 -6.79 28.77
CA LEU A 26 8.75 -7.45 27.80
C LEU A 26 7.37 -6.78 27.74
N ALA A 27 6.80 -6.42 28.89
CA ALA A 27 5.54 -5.69 28.96
C ALA A 27 5.67 -4.29 28.35
N GLY A 28 6.77 -3.57 28.67
CA GLY A 28 7.08 -2.27 28.07
C GLY A 28 7.26 -2.35 26.55
N LEU A 29 7.96 -3.37 26.06
CA LEU A 29 8.10 -3.60 24.62
C LEU A 29 6.76 -3.90 23.95
N GLY A 30 5.93 -4.75 24.55
CA GLY A 30 4.58 -5.03 24.05
C GLY A 30 3.71 -3.77 23.98
N ALA A 31 3.73 -2.96 25.04
CA ALA A 31 3.02 -1.67 25.10
C ALA A 31 3.56 -0.67 24.06
N LEU A 32 4.89 -0.63 23.85
CA LEU A 32 5.54 0.20 22.84
C LEU A 32 5.06 -0.14 21.43
N LEU A 33 5.06 -1.43 21.09
CA LEU A 33 4.61 -1.90 19.79
C LEU A 33 3.12 -1.59 19.53
N ILE A 34 2.28 -1.78 20.56
CA ILE A 34 0.85 -1.42 20.49
C ILE A 34 0.70 0.11 20.36
N GLY A 35 1.46 0.89 21.13
CA GLY A 35 1.44 2.35 21.07
C GLY A 35 1.80 2.89 19.68
N PHE A 36 2.89 2.40 19.09
CA PHE A 36 3.26 2.76 17.72
C PHE A 36 2.23 2.31 16.70
N LYS A 37 1.65 1.13 16.86
CA LYS A 37 0.60 0.64 15.97
C LYS A 37 -0.65 1.54 16.03
N LEU A 38 -1.14 1.85 17.23
CA LEU A 38 -2.28 2.75 17.41
C LEU A 38 -2.00 4.13 16.81
N LEU A 39 -0.82 4.69 17.06
CA LEU A 39 -0.41 5.98 16.52
C LEU A 39 -0.40 5.94 14.99
N SER A 40 0.29 4.95 14.39
CA SER A 40 0.45 4.77 12.96
C SER A 40 -0.89 4.57 12.26
N ASP A 41 -1.68 3.57 12.67
CA ASP A 41 -2.95 3.21 12.02
C ASP A 41 -3.94 4.40 12.02
N ASN A 42 -3.94 5.22 13.07
CA ASN A 42 -4.86 6.34 13.19
C ASN A 42 -4.34 7.61 12.51
N ILE A 43 -3.04 7.88 12.49
CA ILE A 43 -2.47 8.95 11.66
C ILE A 43 -2.68 8.63 10.18
N GLU A 44 -2.49 7.37 9.76
CA GLU A 44 -2.75 6.93 8.39
C GLU A 44 -4.21 7.18 7.98
N LYS A 45 -5.18 6.79 8.83
CA LYS A 45 -6.61 7.07 8.58
C LYS A 45 -6.90 8.56 8.42
N LEU A 46 -6.30 9.42 9.26
CA LEU A 46 -6.45 10.87 9.18
C LEU A 46 -5.81 11.45 7.91
N ALA A 47 -4.71 10.84 7.45
CA ALA A 47 -3.92 11.29 6.31
C ALA A 47 -4.33 10.65 4.97
N ASN A 48 -5.30 9.74 4.93
CA ASN A 48 -5.66 8.93 3.76
C ASN A 48 -5.78 9.73 2.46
N ALA A 49 -6.51 10.86 2.49
CA ALA A 49 -6.66 11.73 1.33
C ALA A 49 -5.34 12.38 0.89
N SER A 50 -4.46 12.70 1.85
CA SER A 50 -3.14 13.29 1.59
C SER A 50 -2.18 12.25 1.04
N LEU A 51 -2.18 11.03 1.57
CA LEU A 51 -1.39 9.90 1.06
C LEU A 51 -1.75 9.61 -0.39
N LYS A 52 -3.05 9.52 -0.72
CA LYS A 52 -3.53 9.33 -2.10
C LYS A 52 -3.02 10.43 -3.04
N LYS A 53 -3.07 11.70 -2.61
CA LYS A 53 -2.54 12.83 -3.40
C LYS A 53 -1.02 12.77 -3.57
N LEU A 54 -0.28 12.36 -2.53
CA LEU A 54 1.18 12.22 -2.58
C LEU A 54 1.60 11.12 -3.56
N PHE A 55 0.99 9.95 -3.49
CA PHE A 55 1.28 8.85 -4.42
C PHE A 55 0.93 9.19 -5.88
N ASN A 56 -0.16 9.93 -6.11
CA ASN A 56 -0.53 10.36 -7.47
C ASN A 56 0.42 11.43 -8.05
N LYS A 57 1.23 12.10 -7.20
CA LYS A 57 2.24 13.08 -7.62
C LYS A 57 3.61 12.47 -7.92
N THR A 58 3.69 11.14 -8.11
CA THR A 58 4.96 10.50 -8.47
C THR A 58 5.59 11.20 -9.68
N SER A 59 6.79 11.73 -9.48
CA SER A 59 7.50 12.55 -10.45
C SER A 59 8.77 11.84 -10.93
N LYS A 60 9.19 12.14 -12.16
CA LYS A 60 10.53 11.78 -12.66
C LYS A 60 11.65 12.56 -11.95
N ASN A 61 11.30 13.58 -11.16
CA ASN A 61 12.26 14.34 -10.37
C ASN A 61 12.62 13.57 -9.09
N ARG A 62 13.90 13.21 -8.95
CA ARG A 62 14.43 12.46 -7.80
C ARG A 62 14.15 13.12 -6.45
N TRP A 63 14.29 14.44 -6.36
CA TRP A 63 14.07 15.19 -5.12
C TRP A 63 12.61 15.16 -4.67
N VAL A 64 11.69 15.26 -5.63
CA VAL A 64 10.26 15.13 -5.36
C VAL A 64 9.95 13.70 -4.89
N GLY A 65 10.53 12.69 -5.53
CA GLY A 65 10.39 11.28 -5.10
C GLY A 65 10.91 11.05 -3.67
N ILE A 66 12.10 11.56 -3.33
CA ILE A 66 12.66 11.50 -1.97
C ILE A 66 11.73 12.21 -0.97
N GLY A 67 11.27 13.42 -1.29
CA GLY A 67 10.36 14.17 -0.43
C GLY A 67 9.03 13.44 -0.19
N ILE A 68 8.45 12.84 -1.22
CA ILE A 68 7.22 12.04 -1.10
C ILE A 68 7.48 10.81 -0.24
N GLY A 69 8.56 10.05 -0.50
CA GLY A 69 8.93 8.88 0.29
C GLY A 69 9.13 9.21 1.77
N ALA A 70 9.81 10.31 2.07
CA ALA A 70 10.03 10.79 3.44
C ALA A 70 8.69 11.18 4.10
N ALA A 71 7.85 11.96 3.44
CA ALA A 71 6.55 12.39 3.98
C ALA A 71 5.61 11.21 4.21
N VAL A 72 5.50 10.29 3.26
CA VAL A 72 4.67 9.09 3.37
C VAL A 72 5.11 8.24 4.55
N THR A 73 6.42 7.96 4.67
CA THR A 73 6.94 7.12 5.76
C THR A 73 6.85 7.82 7.11
N ALA A 74 7.07 9.13 7.19
CA ALA A 74 6.86 9.91 8.41
C ALA A 74 5.38 9.87 8.88
N ILE A 75 4.43 9.83 7.94
CA ILE A 75 3.00 9.69 8.25
C ILE A 75 2.67 8.26 8.68
N ILE A 76 3.11 7.26 7.90
CA ILE A 76 2.83 5.84 8.15
C ILE A 76 3.64 5.32 9.36
N GLN A 77 4.73 5.98 9.74
CA GLN A 77 5.63 5.58 10.85
C GLN A 77 6.24 4.16 10.67
N SER A 78 6.23 3.64 9.43
CA SER A 78 6.74 2.31 9.09
C SER A 78 7.41 2.32 7.72
N SER A 79 8.74 2.18 7.71
CA SER A 79 9.50 2.04 6.44
C SER A 79 9.19 0.71 5.74
N GLY A 80 8.93 -0.35 6.52
CA GLY A 80 8.52 -1.64 5.98
C GLY A 80 7.24 -1.53 5.17
N ALA A 81 6.16 -0.96 5.76
CA ALA A 81 4.89 -0.75 5.08
C ALA A 81 5.04 0.16 3.85
N SER A 82 5.76 1.28 3.98
CA SER A 82 6.01 2.20 2.86
C SER A 82 6.76 1.52 1.71
N THR A 83 7.79 0.72 2.01
CA THR A 83 8.57 0.01 0.99
C THR A 83 7.74 -1.10 0.34
N ILE A 84 6.92 -1.83 1.12
CA ILE A 84 5.99 -2.84 0.59
C ILE A 84 5.02 -2.20 -0.41
N MET A 85 4.46 -1.03 -0.10
CA MET A 85 3.60 -0.28 -1.04
C MET A 85 4.36 0.14 -2.30
N ILE A 86 5.58 0.67 -2.16
CA ILE A 86 6.41 1.05 -3.31
C ILE A 86 6.67 -0.17 -4.21
N VAL A 87 7.02 -1.32 -3.62
CA VAL A 87 7.18 -2.59 -4.35
C VAL A 87 5.89 -2.99 -5.06
N GLY A 88 4.74 -2.82 -4.41
CA GLY A 88 3.43 -3.07 -5.00
C GLY A 88 3.15 -2.16 -6.21
N PHE A 89 3.43 -0.84 -6.11
CA PHE A 89 3.27 0.09 -7.24
C PHE A 89 4.19 -0.24 -8.42
N VAL A 90 5.42 -0.66 -8.14
CA VAL A 90 6.34 -1.13 -9.19
C VAL A 90 5.83 -2.42 -9.82
N ASN A 91 5.33 -3.34 -9.00
CA ASN A 91 4.73 -4.61 -9.42
C ASN A 91 3.52 -4.40 -10.35
N ALA A 92 2.68 -3.42 -10.03
CA ALA A 92 1.53 -3.02 -10.84
C ALA A 92 1.89 -2.15 -12.07
N GLY A 93 3.18 -1.88 -12.31
CA GLY A 93 3.60 -1.03 -13.43
C GLY A 93 3.27 0.46 -13.29
N LEU A 94 2.80 0.89 -12.11
CA LEU A 94 2.39 2.28 -11.83
C LEU A 94 3.56 3.19 -11.49
N MET A 95 4.71 2.60 -11.16
CA MET A 95 5.91 3.31 -10.77
C MET A 95 7.12 2.68 -11.45
N SER A 96 7.99 3.50 -12.02
CA SER A 96 9.27 3.04 -12.54
C SER A 96 10.26 2.72 -11.41
N LEU A 97 11.26 1.87 -11.68
CA LEU A 97 12.32 1.58 -10.71
C LEU A 97 13.09 2.83 -10.27
N PHE A 98 13.26 3.82 -11.15
CA PHE A 98 13.88 5.09 -10.82
C PHE A 98 13.08 5.86 -9.76
N GLN A 99 11.77 5.97 -9.95
CA GLN A 99 10.87 6.63 -8.99
C GLN A 99 10.82 5.88 -7.67
N ALA A 100 10.72 4.56 -7.72
CA ALA A 100 10.75 3.69 -6.55
C ALA A 100 12.05 3.86 -5.74
N THR A 101 13.20 3.91 -6.41
CA THR A 101 14.50 4.11 -5.75
C THR A 101 14.54 5.44 -5.01
N ALA A 102 14.08 6.54 -5.64
CA ALA A 102 14.02 7.84 -4.98
C ALA A 102 13.09 7.82 -3.75
N MET A 103 11.92 7.19 -3.86
CA MET A 103 10.98 7.07 -2.74
C MET A 103 11.51 6.17 -1.62
N ILE A 104 12.20 5.07 -1.92
CA ILE A 104 12.86 4.20 -0.93
C ILE A 104 13.93 4.96 -0.15
N MET A 105 14.76 5.75 -0.84
CA MET A 105 15.74 6.63 -0.18
C MET A 105 15.04 7.63 0.76
N GLY A 106 13.94 8.23 0.32
CA GLY A 106 13.13 9.11 1.15
C GLY A 106 12.50 8.39 2.35
N ALA A 107 11.99 7.16 2.15
CA ALA A 107 11.39 6.37 3.21
C ALA A 107 12.35 6.12 4.38
N ASN A 108 13.64 5.92 4.11
CA ASN A 108 14.65 5.80 5.17
C ASN A 108 14.79 7.09 6.00
N ILE A 109 14.71 8.28 5.37
CA ILE A 109 14.65 9.55 6.12
C ILE A 109 13.38 9.61 6.96
N GLY A 110 12.21 9.30 6.37
CA GLY A 110 10.92 9.35 7.07
C GLY A 110 10.85 8.46 8.32
N THR A 111 11.53 7.32 8.30
CA THR A 111 11.62 6.40 9.44
C THR A 111 12.27 7.04 10.67
N THR A 112 13.18 8.01 10.47
CA THR A 112 13.88 8.65 11.58
C THR A 112 12.97 9.48 12.49
N VAL A 113 11.80 9.89 11.99
CA VAL A 113 10.79 10.61 12.79
C VAL A 113 10.35 9.80 14.00
N THR A 114 10.29 8.47 13.90
CA THR A 114 9.97 7.61 15.05
C THR A 114 11.03 7.69 16.15
N ALA A 115 12.32 7.69 15.79
CA ALA A 115 13.42 7.88 16.76
C ALA A 115 13.39 9.29 17.38
N GLN A 116 13.01 10.31 16.57
CA GLN A 116 12.84 11.68 17.10
C GLN A 116 11.66 11.77 18.07
N ILE A 117 10.58 11.04 17.87
CA ILE A 117 9.47 10.95 18.84
C ILE A 117 9.97 10.23 20.11
N ALA A 118 10.67 9.11 19.96
CA ALA A 118 11.15 8.31 21.09
C ALA A 118 12.12 9.10 22.01
N GLN A 119 13.01 9.94 21.45
CA GLN A 119 13.92 10.76 22.26
C GLN A 119 13.19 11.75 23.18
N PHE A 120 11.99 12.24 22.78
CA PHE A 120 11.21 13.11 23.67
C PHE A 120 10.80 12.41 24.97
N GLY A 121 10.72 11.07 24.97
CA GLY A 121 10.52 10.27 26.19
C GLY A 121 11.69 10.31 27.17
N THR A 122 12.84 10.89 26.79
CA THR A 122 14.00 11.03 27.68
C THR A 122 14.02 12.35 28.45
N PHE A 123 13.17 13.31 28.10
CA PHE A 123 13.04 14.60 28.80
C PHE A 123 12.03 14.53 29.94
N ASP A 124 12.14 15.41 30.92
CA ASP A 124 11.21 15.50 32.08
C ASP A 124 9.75 15.75 31.66
N ILE A 125 9.53 16.24 30.44
CA ILE A 125 8.20 16.44 29.85
C ILE A 125 7.49 15.12 29.54
N ALA A 126 8.21 14.00 29.47
CA ALA A 126 7.63 12.69 29.11
C ALA A 126 6.48 12.28 30.04
N LEU A 127 6.59 12.58 31.32
CA LEU A 127 5.53 12.30 32.30
C LEU A 127 4.20 12.99 31.91
N TYR A 128 4.26 14.26 31.50
CA TYR A 128 3.07 14.98 31.03
C TYR A 128 2.54 14.44 29.69
N ALA A 129 3.42 13.95 28.85
CA ALA A 129 3.03 13.35 27.57
C ALA A 129 2.24 12.04 27.75
N THR A 130 2.42 11.32 28.88
CA THR A 130 1.60 10.14 29.19
C THR A 130 0.11 10.48 29.37
N LEU A 131 -0.23 11.74 29.72
CA LEU A 131 -1.61 12.21 29.78
C LEU A 131 -2.33 12.10 28.42
N PHE A 132 -1.59 12.08 27.32
CA PHE A 132 -2.20 11.84 26.00
C PHE A 132 -2.87 10.47 25.92
N ALA A 133 -2.39 9.46 26.66
CA ALA A 133 -3.06 8.16 26.73
C ALA A 133 -4.47 8.30 27.33
N PHE A 134 -4.59 9.03 28.43
CA PHE A 134 -5.87 9.28 29.08
C PHE A 134 -6.79 10.14 28.21
N ILE A 135 -6.32 11.30 27.75
CA ILE A 135 -7.09 12.22 26.90
C ILE A 135 -7.56 11.49 25.65
N GLY A 136 -6.67 10.74 25.01
CA GLY A 136 -6.97 9.99 23.80
C GLY A 136 -8.02 8.91 24.02
N ALA A 137 -7.91 8.15 25.11
CA ALA A 137 -8.90 7.14 25.50
C ALA A 137 -10.28 7.78 25.74
N PHE A 138 -10.33 8.89 26.48
CA PHE A 138 -11.57 9.62 26.74
C PHE A 138 -12.19 10.18 25.47
N MET A 139 -11.41 10.75 24.56
CA MET A 139 -11.89 11.21 23.27
C MET A 139 -12.51 10.06 22.46
N ASN A 140 -11.86 8.89 22.44
CA ASN A 140 -12.40 7.72 21.75
C ASN A 140 -13.73 7.25 22.34
N MET A 141 -13.88 7.29 23.68
CA MET A 141 -15.10 6.82 24.37
C MET A 141 -16.26 7.81 24.26
N LEU A 142 -15.99 9.11 24.39
CA LEU A 142 -17.03 10.14 24.53
C LEU A 142 -17.44 10.78 23.20
N CYS A 143 -16.55 10.84 22.22
CA CYS A 143 -16.87 11.44 20.93
C CYS A 143 -17.73 10.51 20.09
N LYS A 144 -18.79 11.07 19.47
CA LYS A 144 -19.68 10.32 18.56
C LYS A 144 -19.17 10.31 17.10
N LYS A 145 -18.42 11.35 16.71
CA LYS A 145 -17.89 11.50 15.35
C LYS A 145 -16.60 10.71 15.16
N GLU A 146 -16.43 10.06 14.01
CA GLU A 146 -15.25 9.22 13.71
C GLU A 146 -13.93 9.99 13.73
N LYS A 147 -13.87 11.19 13.15
CA LYS A 147 -12.62 11.96 13.09
C LYS A 147 -12.05 12.30 14.48
N PRO A 148 -12.81 12.81 15.47
CA PRO A 148 -12.32 12.97 16.83
C PRO A 148 -11.92 11.65 17.51
N LYS A 149 -12.64 10.54 17.28
CA LYS A 149 -12.25 9.22 17.81
C LYS A 149 -10.88 8.80 17.28
N THR A 150 -10.66 8.93 15.97
CA THR A 150 -9.38 8.61 15.34
C THR A 150 -8.24 9.49 15.88
N ILE A 151 -8.48 10.79 16.07
CA ILE A 151 -7.51 11.69 16.74
C ILE A 151 -7.25 11.21 18.17
N GLY A 152 -8.30 10.82 18.89
CA GLY A 152 -8.18 10.28 20.25
C GLY A 152 -7.31 9.03 20.28
N LEU A 153 -7.50 8.07 19.37
CA LEU A 153 -6.69 6.86 19.30
C LEU A 153 -5.23 7.14 18.92
N ALA A 154 -4.97 8.12 18.05
CA ALA A 154 -3.61 8.54 17.73
C ALA A 154 -2.92 9.14 18.96
N LEU A 155 -3.61 10.01 19.72
CA LEU A 155 -3.11 10.56 20.99
C LEU A 155 -2.89 9.47 22.04
N ALA A 156 -3.83 8.52 22.15
CA ALA A 156 -3.69 7.39 23.07
C ALA A 156 -2.45 6.54 22.73
N GLY A 157 -2.22 6.28 21.43
CA GLY A 157 -1.02 5.60 20.95
C GLY A 157 0.25 6.34 21.31
N LEU A 158 0.29 7.65 21.08
CA LEU A 158 1.44 8.49 21.45
C LEU A 158 1.71 8.47 22.98
N GLY A 159 0.67 8.63 23.78
CA GLY A 159 0.79 8.55 25.24
C GLY A 159 1.28 7.19 25.71
N LEU A 160 0.81 6.10 25.07
CA LEU A 160 1.26 4.74 25.36
C LEU A 160 2.74 4.53 25.00
N VAL A 161 3.23 5.13 23.90
CA VAL A 161 4.66 5.12 23.55
C VAL A 161 5.49 5.73 24.68
N PHE A 162 5.12 6.91 25.18
CA PHE A 162 5.86 7.56 26.27
C PHE A 162 5.78 6.78 27.60
N LEU A 163 4.61 6.25 27.93
CA LEU A 163 4.43 5.41 29.12
C LEU A 163 5.29 4.14 29.04
N SER A 164 5.31 3.48 27.89
CA SER A 164 6.12 2.27 27.69
C SER A 164 7.62 2.54 27.75
N LEU A 165 8.08 3.68 27.23
CA LEU A 165 9.48 4.11 27.34
C LEU A 165 9.91 4.33 28.79
N ASP A 166 9.08 4.99 29.58
CA ASP A 166 9.36 5.21 31.01
C ASP A 166 9.38 3.89 31.78
N PHE A 167 8.47 2.98 31.48
CA PHE A 167 8.40 1.64 32.04
C PHE A 167 9.63 0.80 31.68
N MET A 168 10.05 0.82 30.42
CA MET A 168 11.26 0.14 29.96
C MET A 168 12.52 0.73 30.63
N LYS A 169 12.64 2.07 30.69
CA LYS A 169 13.75 2.77 31.35
C LYS A 169 13.86 2.37 32.82
N THR A 170 12.74 2.31 33.52
CA THR A 170 12.69 1.89 34.93
C THR A 170 13.14 0.45 35.11
N SER A 171 12.64 -0.46 34.27
CA SER A 171 13.05 -1.86 34.29
C SER A 171 14.53 -2.05 33.93
N MET A 172 15.06 -1.27 32.97
CA MET A 172 16.47 -1.32 32.60
C MET A 172 17.41 -0.80 33.68
N LYS A 173 16.99 0.13 34.53
CA LYS A 173 17.78 0.61 35.65
C LYS A 173 18.16 -0.50 36.64
N VAL A 174 17.32 -1.52 36.79
CA VAL A 174 17.63 -2.70 37.62
C VAL A 174 18.86 -3.43 37.06
N PHE A 175 18.97 -3.55 35.72
CA PHE A 175 20.12 -4.17 35.09
C PHE A 175 21.36 -3.27 35.11
N SER A 176 21.20 -1.95 35.08
CA SER A 176 22.34 -1.02 35.14
C SER A 176 23.05 -1.05 36.49
N SER A 177 22.36 -1.47 37.57
CA SER A 177 22.96 -1.68 38.89
C SER A 177 23.68 -3.04 39.04
N SER A 178 23.61 -3.93 38.03
CA SER A 178 24.26 -5.24 38.05
C SER A 178 25.62 -5.20 37.38
N ASP A 179 26.70 -5.36 38.16
CA ASP A 179 28.06 -5.44 37.62
C ASP A 179 28.24 -6.59 36.62
N ALA A 180 27.57 -7.72 36.85
CA ALA A 180 27.63 -8.87 35.95
C ALA A 180 26.97 -8.54 34.60
N PHE A 181 25.82 -7.87 34.58
CA PHE A 181 25.10 -7.51 33.36
C PHE A 181 25.82 -6.39 32.57
N THR A 182 26.30 -5.34 33.29
CA THR A 182 27.06 -4.26 32.67
C THR A 182 28.37 -4.78 32.07
N THR A 183 29.06 -5.70 32.79
CA THR A 183 30.26 -6.39 32.26
C THR A 183 29.93 -7.23 31.04
N LEU A 184 28.80 -7.94 31.02
CA LEU A 184 28.39 -8.70 29.84
C LEU A 184 28.18 -7.80 28.62
N LEU A 185 27.46 -6.69 28.77
CA LEU A 185 27.22 -5.75 27.68
C LEU A 185 28.50 -5.06 27.20
N THR A 186 29.36 -4.63 28.12
CA THR A 186 30.62 -3.94 27.79
C THR A 186 31.68 -4.87 27.21
N ASN A 187 31.58 -6.19 27.43
CA ASN A 187 32.47 -7.17 26.79
C ASN A 187 32.10 -7.48 25.34
N VAL A 188 30.90 -7.09 24.90
CA VAL A 188 30.51 -7.19 23.47
C VAL A 188 31.09 -5.97 22.74
N ASN A 189 32.40 -6.00 22.48
CA ASN A 189 33.16 -4.87 21.90
C ASN A 189 33.66 -5.15 20.45
N ASN A 190 33.20 -6.22 19.82
CA ASN A 190 33.54 -6.50 18.42
C ASN A 190 32.56 -5.76 17.49
N PRO A 191 33.04 -4.77 16.68
CA PRO A 191 32.18 -3.97 15.80
C PRO A 191 31.35 -4.81 14.84
N PHE A 192 31.89 -5.92 14.30
CA PHE A 192 31.16 -6.81 13.41
C PHE A 192 30.03 -7.53 14.15
N LEU A 193 30.29 -8.03 15.37
CA LEU A 193 29.27 -8.68 16.18
C LEU A 193 28.13 -7.70 16.52
N LEU A 194 28.46 -6.46 16.87
CA LEU A 194 27.48 -5.40 17.17
C LEU A 194 26.62 -5.08 15.94
N LEU A 195 27.22 -4.99 14.76
CA LEU A 195 26.50 -4.82 13.50
C LEU A 195 25.52 -5.99 13.26
N PHE A 196 26.00 -7.24 13.41
CA PHE A 196 25.15 -8.42 13.20
C PHE A 196 24.06 -8.56 14.25
N ILE A 197 24.28 -8.16 15.50
CA ILE A 197 23.22 -8.06 16.54
C ILE A 197 22.14 -7.09 16.07
N GLY A 198 22.51 -5.90 15.58
CA GLY A 198 21.56 -4.94 15.03
C GLY A 198 20.74 -5.50 13.86
N ILE A 199 21.40 -6.17 12.91
CA ILE A 199 20.75 -6.85 11.78
C ILE A 199 19.75 -7.90 12.27
N GLY A 200 20.21 -8.82 13.12
CA GLY A 200 19.44 -9.99 13.57
C GLY A 200 18.22 -9.59 14.41
N LEU A 201 18.42 -8.69 15.37
CA LEU A 201 17.32 -8.22 16.22
C LEU A 201 16.28 -7.43 15.41
N THR A 202 16.72 -6.59 14.47
CA THR A 202 15.78 -5.87 13.60
C THR A 202 15.04 -6.81 12.66
N ALA A 203 15.71 -7.81 12.09
CA ALA A 203 15.07 -8.82 11.26
C ALA A 203 14.03 -9.63 12.04
N LEU A 204 14.32 -9.98 13.29
CA LEU A 204 13.41 -10.69 14.19
C LEU A 204 12.18 -9.84 14.56
N LEU A 205 12.40 -8.59 14.97
CA LEU A 205 11.35 -7.64 15.34
C LEU A 205 10.60 -7.09 14.12
N GLN A 206 11.17 -7.21 12.93
CA GLN A 206 10.69 -6.61 11.68
C GLN A 206 10.45 -5.08 11.79
N SER A 207 11.16 -4.43 12.72
CA SER A 207 11.00 -3.00 13.00
C SER A 207 12.31 -2.39 13.50
N SER A 208 12.96 -1.61 12.64
CA SER A 208 14.14 -0.82 13.02
C SER A 208 13.80 0.28 14.03
N SER A 209 12.59 0.85 13.92
CA SER A 209 12.11 1.86 14.87
C SER A 209 11.96 1.30 16.27
N ALA A 210 11.44 0.08 16.41
CA ALA A 210 11.31 -0.58 17.72
C ALA A 210 12.70 -0.80 18.34
N LEU A 211 13.65 -1.36 17.59
CA LEU A 211 15.00 -1.59 18.13
C LEU A 211 15.73 -0.26 18.46
N THR A 212 15.65 0.75 17.59
CA THR A 212 16.24 2.06 17.88
C THR A 212 15.64 2.67 19.15
N THR A 213 14.33 2.50 19.38
CA THR A 213 13.65 2.97 20.60
C THR A 213 14.12 2.21 21.83
N ILE A 214 14.34 0.88 21.72
CA ILE A 214 14.94 0.08 22.80
C ILE A 214 16.36 0.58 23.14
N LEU A 215 17.18 0.86 22.13
CA LEU A 215 18.52 1.41 22.33
C LEU A 215 18.47 2.78 23.02
N ILE A 216 17.54 3.66 22.64
CA ILE A 216 17.31 4.95 23.30
C ILE A 216 16.94 4.74 24.77
N ALA A 217 16.00 3.85 25.08
CA ALA A 217 15.61 3.54 26.46
C ALA A 217 16.78 2.99 27.29
N MET A 218 17.58 2.11 26.68
CA MET A 218 18.73 1.48 27.30
C MET A 218 19.80 2.51 27.71
N VAL A 219 20.25 3.36 26.78
CA VAL A 219 21.26 4.39 27.09
C VAL A 219 20.73 5.44 28.06
N THR A 220 19.45 5.75 28.03
CA THR A 220 18.81 6.68 28.97
C THR A 220 18.71 6.08 30.36
N ALA A 221 18.66 4.74 30.49
CA ALA A 221 18.76 4.04 31.77
C ALA A 221 20.22 3.93 32.31
N GLY A 222 21.21 4.42 31.56
CA GLY A 222 22.63 4.37 31.90
C GLY A 222 23.35 3.10 31.48
N LEU A 223 22.70 2.25 30.63
CA LEU A 223 23.34 1.06 30.06
C LEU A 223 24.06 1.42 28.77
N THR A 224 25.30 0.93 28.61
CA THR A 224 26.09 1.07 27.39
C THR A 224 26.39 -0.30 26.78
N ILE A 225 26.55 -0.37 25.47
CA ILE A 225 27.02 -1.57 24.74
C ILE A 225 28.46 -1.31 24.30
N GLY A 226 29.33 -2.28 24.57
CA GLY A 226 30.74 -2.17 24.24
C GLY A 226 31.52 -1.21 25.15
N ARG A 227 32.76 -0.92 24.81
CA ARG A 227 33.68 -0.02 25.53
C ARG A 227 34.08 1.19 24.70
N GLY A 228 33.92 1.08 23.37
CA GLY A 228 34.27 2.15 22.44
C GLY A 228 33.13 3.16 22.28
N PRO A 229 33.46 4.43 21.98
CA PRO A 229 32.45 5.48 21.82
C PRO A 229 31.49 5.20 20.66
N ASN A 230 31.96 4.51 19.61
CA ASN A 230 31.15 4.19 18.43
C ASN A 230 30.37 2.86 18.55
N ASP A 231 30.54 2.08 19.62
CA ASP A 231 30.03 0.70 19.66
C ASP A 231 28.51 0.61 19.46
N ILE A 232 27.76 1.48 20.08
CA ILE A 232 26.31 1.53 19.89
C ILE A 232 25.91 1.91 18.45
N LEU A 233 26.74 2.69 17.75
CA LEU A 233 26.47 3.12 16.38
C LEU A 233 26.53 1.94 15.43
N TYR A 234 27.40 0.93 15.67
CA TYR A 234 27.43 -0.29 14.87
C TYR A 234 26.12 -1.07 14.95
N VAL A 235 25.48 -1.09 16.13
CA VAL A 235 24.15 -1.68 16.28
C VAL A 235 23.12 -0.90 15.46
N VAL A 236 23.14 0.45 15.53
CA VAL A 236 22.22 1.31 14.77
C VAL A 236 22.43 1.12 13.25
N LEU A 237 23.66 0.99 12.76
CA LEU A 237 23.92 0.67 11.35
C LEU A 237 23.33 -0.70 10.98
N GLY A 238 23.42 -1.68 11.88
CA GLY A 238 22.80 -2.98 11.71
C GLY A 238 21.27 -2.89 11.59
N THR A 239 20.62 -1.98 12.34
CA THR A 239 19.17 -1.83 12.25
C THR A 239 18.70 -1.42 10.86
N ASN A 240 19.45 -0.59 10.15
CA ASN A 240 19.11 -0.15 8.79
C ASN A 240 19.17 -1.34 7.80
N ILE A 241 20.18 -2.19 7.88
CA ILE A 241 20.28 -3.39 7.04
C ILE A 241 19.15 -4.37 7.38
N GLY A 242 18.92 -4.62 8.68
CA GLY A 242 17.87 -5.53 9.16
C GLY A 242 16.47 -5.14 8.74
N SER A 243 16.19 -3.83 8.59
CA SER A 243 14.90 -3.32 8.14
C SER A 243 14.52 -3.78 6.72
N CYS A 244 15.51 -4.14 5.90
CA CYS A 244 15.29 -4.59 4.52
C CYS A 244 14.64 -5.97 4.44
N VAL A 245 14.71 -6.78 5.51
CA VAL A 245 14.13 -8.13 5.54
C VAL A 245 12.64 -8.11 5.24
N THR A 246 11.91 -7.13 5.76
CA THR A 246 10.46 -6.97 5.52
C THR A 246 10.15 -6.80 4.03
N ALA A 247 10.90 -5.93 3.33
CA ALA A 247 10.75 -5.71 1.89
C ALA A 247 11.17 -6.94 1.07
N LEU A 248 12.23 -7.63 1.48
CA LEU A 248 12.67 -8.87 0.84
C LEU A 248 11.62 -9.97 0.96
N LEU A 249 11.08 -10.20 2.15
CA LEU A 249 10.02 -11.18 2.37
C LEU A 249 8.78 -10.85 1.53
N SER A 250 8.39 -9.58 1.47
CA SER A 250 7.25 -9.15 0.65
C SER A 250 7.48 -9.28 -0.85
N SER A 251 8.73 -9.36 -1.29
CA SER A 251 9.08 -9.51 -2.72
C SER A 251 8.91 -10.94 -3.24
N PHE A 252 8.74 -11.94 -2.36
CA PHE A 252 8.37 -13.29 -2.79
C PHE A 252 7.03 -13.26 -3.51
N GLY A 253 6.98 -13.83 -4.71
CA GLY A 253 5.79 -13.75 -5.59
C GLY A 253 5.59 -12.43 -6.33
N ALA A 254 6.45 -11.41 -6.12
CA ALA A 254 6.39 -10.18 -6.89
C ALA A 254 6.93 -10.36 -8.32
N SER A 255 6.56 -9.41 -9.20
CA SER A 255 7.14 -9.28 -10.54
C SER A 255 8.65 -9.06 -10.47
N THR A 256 9.32 -9.22 -11.61
CA THR A 256 10.76 -8.95 -11.74
C THR A 256 11.13 -7.56 -11.22
N ASN A 257 10.33 -6.53 -11.56
CA ASN A 257 10.59 -5.17 -11.11
C ASN A 257 10.30 -4.96 -9.61
N GLY A 258 9.30 -5.64 -9.04
CA GLY A 258 9.06 -5.62 -7.59
C GLY A 258 10.24 -6.21 -6.81
N LYS A 259 10.82 -7.31 -7.28
CA LYS A 259 12.04 -7.91 -6.70
C LYS A 259 13.25 -6.98 -6.82
N ARG A 260 13.40 -6.29 -7.96
CA ARG A 260 14.46 -5.27 -8.17
C ARG A 260 14.32 -4.11 -7.19
N ALA A 261 13.11 -3.64 -6.93
CA ALA A 261 12.87 -2.56 -5.94
C ALA A 261 13.29 -2.99 -4.52
N SER A 262 12.97 -4.21 -4.10
CA SER A 262 13.41 -4.76 -2.81
C SER A 262 14.92 -4.94 -2.74
N LEU A 263 15.56 -5.39 -3.82
CA LEU A 263 17.03 -5.48 -3.91
C LEU A 263 17.68 -4.10 -3.81
N ILE A 264 17.11 -3.08 -4.45
CA ILE A 264 17.61 -1.70 -4.35
C ILE A 264 17.54 -1.20 -2.91
N HIS A 265 16.48 -1.49 -2.18
CA HIS A 265 16.36 -1.15 -0.76
C HIS A 265 17.49 -1.79 0.07
N LEU A 266 17.73 -3.10 -0.14
CA LEU A 266 18.85 -3.80 0.51
C LEU A 266 20.20 -3.18 0.15
N MET A 267 20.45 -2.93 -1.14
CA MET A 267 21.71 -2.35 -1.61
C MET A 267 21.96 -0.97 -0.99
N PHE A 268 20.95 -0.09 -0.98
CA PHE A 268 21.05 1.25 -0.42
C PHE A 268 21.45 1.20 1.06
N ASN A 269 20.75 0.43 1.88
CA ASN A 269 21.02 0.32 3.31
C ASN A 269 22.35 -0.40 3.59
N THR A 270 22.67 -1.46 2.84
CA THR A 270 23.92 -2.20 3.02
C THR A 270 25.13 -1.34 2.64
N PHE A 271 25.11 -0.70 1.47
CA PHE A 271 26.24 0.12 1.04
C PHE A 271 26.44 1.33 1.98
N GLY A 272 25.35 2.01 2.37
CA GLY A 272 25.43 3.10 3.34
C GLY A 272 26.02 2.64 4.68
N SER A 273 25.52 1.55 5.22
CA SER A 273 25.99 1.02 6.50
C SER A 273 27.43 0.53 6.44
N VAL A 274 27.83 -0.17 5.37
CA VAL A 274 29.21 -0.67 5.21
C VAL A 274 30.20 0.49 5.04
N ILE A 275 29.89 1.49 4.23
CA ILE A 275 30.75 2.66 4.05
C ILE A 275 30.92 3.38 5.39
N PHE A 276 29.82 3.62 6.12
CA PHE A 276 29.91 4.33 7.39
C PHE A 276 30.55 3.49 8.49
N PHE A 277 30.35 2.17 8.48
CA PHE A 277 31.05 1.23 9.35
C PHE A 277 32.57 1.35 9.18
N ILE A 278 33.06 1.42 7.94
CA ILE A 278 34.51 1.62 7.65
C ILE A 278 34.96 2.99 8.16
N VAL A 279 34.16 4.04 7.98
CA VAL A 279 34.46 5.38 8.52
C VAL A 279 34.62 5.33 10.03
N LEU A 280 33.64 4.75 10.75
CA LEU A 280 33.67 4.65 12.20
C LEU A 280 34.83 3.79 12.74
N LEU A 281 35.19 2.73 12.00
CA LEU A 281 36.19 1.77 12.44
C LEU A 281 37.64 2.27 12.16
N LEU A 282 37.88 2.84 10.98
CA LEU A 282 39.21 3.11 10.48
C LEU A 282 39.55 4.59 10.36
N LEU A 283 38.59 5.43 9.99
CA LEU A 283 38.84 6.83 9.67
C LEU A 283 38.51 7.77 10.83
N TRP A 284 37.50 7.45 11.63
CA TRP A 284 37.07 8.30 12.73
C TRP A 284 36.60 7.48 13.94
N PRO A 285 37.53 6.84 14.69
CA PRO A 285 37.18 6.02 15.86
C PRO A 285 36.52 6.78 17.01
N SER A 286 36.74 8.10 17.10
CA SER A 286 36.13 8.99 18.12
C SER A 286 34.90 9.73 17.59
N PHE A 287 34.30 9.30 16.48
CA PHE A 287 33.20 10.02 15.80
C PHE A 287 32.07 10.42 16.75
N MET A 288 31.61 9.49 17.58
CA MET A 288 30.51 9.75 18.51
C MET A 288 30.89 10.82 19.57
N GLU A 289 32.13 10.77 20.08
CA GLU A 289 32.66 11.74 21.07
C GLU A 289 32.78 13.13 20.45
N ASP A 290 33.39 13.21 19.26
CA ASP A 290 33.68 14.47 18.59
C ASP A 290 32.44 15.16 18.01
N THR A 291 31.33 14.42 17.90
CA THR A 291 30.10 14.91 17.29
C THR A 291 28.92 14.88 18.28
N PHE A 292 28.17 13.81 18.34
CA PHE A 292 26.87 13.76 19.04
C PHE A 292 27.00 13.87 20.56
N LEU A 293 28.06 13.33 21.18
CA LEU A 293 28.31 13.57 22.59
C LEU A 293 28.64 15.04 22.88
N ALA A 294 29.48 15.65 22.01
CA ALA A 294 29.83 17.07 22.15
C ALA A 294 28.64 18.00 21.86
N TRP A 295 27.81 17.68 20.87
CA TRP A 295 26.67 18.53 20.46
C TRP A 295 25.46 18.40 21.39
N PHE A 296 25.27 17.23 22.01
CA PHE A 296 24.11 16.93 22.88
C PHE A 296 24.58 16.35 24.21
N PRO A 297 25.35 17.09 25.04
CA PRO A 297 25.88 16.59 26.28
C PRO A 297 24.76 16.24 27.27
N GLY A 298 24.87 15.07 27.91
CA GLY A 298 23.88 14.61 28.88
C GLY A 298 22.54 14.14 28.33
N ALA A 299 22.40 14.05 26.99
CA ALA A 299 21.16 13.63 26.34
C ALA A 299 21.38 12.37 25.43
N PRO A 300 21.69 11.19 26.03
CA PRO A 300 22.10 10.00 25.27
C PRO A 300 21.04 9.50 24.29
N GLY A 301 19.74 9.62 24.61
CA GLY A 301 18.66 9.28 23.67
C GLY A 301 18.64 10.19 22.45
N THR A 302 18.90 11.50 22.62
CA THR A 302 19.01 12.47 21.54
C THR A 302 20.20 12.15 20.63
N GLN A 303 21.32 11.76 21.20
CA GLN A 303 22.53 11.41 20.44
C GLN A 303 22.25 10.28 19.45
N ILE A 304 21.56 9.22 19.86
CA ILE A 304 21.20 8.10 19.00
C ILE A 304 20.16 8.52 17.93
N ALA A 305 19.12 9.25 18.32
CA ALA A 305 18.09 9.70 17.39
C ALA A 305 18.66 10.64 16.31
N MET A 306 19.56 11.55 16.71
CA MET A 306 20.22 12.48 15.79
C MET A 306 21.22 11.77 14.88
N PHE A 307 21.98 10.79 15.40
CA PHE A 307 22.84 9.95 14.55
C PHE A 307 22.02 9.18 13.51
N HIS A 308 20.91 8.56 13.92
CA HIS A 308 20.03 7.83 13.00
C HIS A 308 19.50 8.74 11.88
N THR A 309 19.10 9.97 12.23
CA THR A 309 18.65 10.96 11.23
C THR A 309 19.79 11.41 10.33
N PHE A 310 20.93 11.77 10.92
CA PHE A 310 22.12 12.20 10.18
C PHE A 310 22.56 11.15 9.16
N PHE A 311 22.67 9.89 9.58
CA PHE A 311 23.04 8.77 8.73
C PHE A 311 22.11 8.64 7.50
N ASN A 312 20.80 8.59 7.74
CA ASN A 312 19.83 8.39 6.65
C ASN A 312 19.76 9.60 5.69
N VAL A 313 19.88 10.83 6.21
CA VAL A 313 19.95 12.03 5.37
C VAL A 313 21.25 12.07 4.56
N LEU A 314 22.40 11.84 5.21
CA LEU A 314 23.71 11.85 4.56
C LEU A 314 23.76 10.87 3.39
N PHE A 315 23.37 9.61 3.61
CA PHE A 315 23.43 8.60 2.56
C PHE A 315 22.37 8.78 1.48
N THR A 316 21.20 9.33 1.80
CA THR A 316 20.24 9.75 0.77
C THR A 316 20.83 10.85 -0.12
N LEU A 317 21.47 11.86 0.45
CA LEU A 317 22.11 12.93 -0.33
C LEU A 317 23.29 12.39 -1.16
N LEU A 318 24.12 11.52 -0.57
CA LEU A 318 25.29 10.93 -1.23
C LEU A 318 24.87 10.03 -2.40
N PHE A 319 23.83 9.20 -2.23
CA PHE A 319 23.42 8.23 -3.24
C PHE A 319 22.37 8.75 -4.21
N CYS A 320 21.71 9.86 -3.93
CA CYS A 320 20.72 10.47 -4.83
C CYS A 320 21.24 10.69 -6.27
N PRO A 321 22.47 11.15 -6.52
CA PRO A 321 23.02 11.24 -7.88
C PRO A 321 23.13 9.88 -8.59
N PHE A 322 23.28 8.79 -7.83
CA PHE A 322 23.57 7.44 -8.33
C PHE A 322 22.34 6.53 -8.43
N ILE A 323 21.12 7.05 -8.39
CA ILE A 323 19.88 6.25 -8.53
C ILE A 323 19.93 5.34 -9.75
N ASN A 324 20.41 5.84 -10.90
CA ASN A 324 20.52 5.04 -12.12
C ASN A 324 21.51 3.86 -11.98
N VAL A 325 22.53 4.00 -11.15
CA VAL A 325 23.49 2.91 -10.87
C VAL A 325 22.80 1.80 -10.07
N PHE A 326 22.02 2.15 -9.04
CA PHE A 326 21.22 1.19 -8.29
C PHE A 326 20.23 0.43 -9.19
N VAL A 327 19.53 1.15 -10.06
CA VAL A 327 18.62 0.55 -11.04
C VAL A 327 19.35 -0.37 -12.01
N PHE A 328 20.50 0.08 -12.55
CA PHE A 328 21.33 -0.71 -13.46
C PHE A 328 21.82 -2.00 -12.81
N VAL A 329 22.37 -1.92 -11.60
CA VAL A 329 22.86 -3.10 -10.87
C VAL A 329 21.70 -4.06 -10.58
N ALA A 330 20.57 -3.57 -10.09
CA ALA A 330 19.40 -4.40 -9.81
C ALA A 330 18.86 -5.10 -11.06
N THR A 331 18.86 -4.43 -12.22
CA THR A 331 18.45 -5.05 -13.50
C THR A 331 19.43 -6.09 -14.00
N LYS A 332 20.70 -5.95 -13.71
CA LYS A 332 21.74 -6.95 -14.04
C LYS A 332 21.65 -8.19 -13.13
N VAL A 333 21.43 -7.98 -11.82
CA VAL A 333 21.34 -9.07 -10.83
C VAL A 333 20.04 -9.87 -11.01
N ILE A 334 18.95 -9.20 -11.34
CA ILE A 334 17.65 -9.84 -11.58
C ILE A 334 17.25 -9.55 -13.05
N PRO A 335 17.64 -10.41 -14.01
CA PRO A 335 17.31 -10.22 -15.43
C PRO A 335 15.80 -10.35 -15.69
N ASP A 336 15.33 -9.79 -16.80
CA ASP A 336 13.94 -9.94 -17.24
C ASP A 336 13.65 -11.41 -17.54
N LYS A 337 12.59 -11.94 -16.94
CA LYS A 337 12.00 -13.18 -17.41
C LYS A 337 11.03 -12.83 -18.54
N LYS A 338 11.01 -13.66 -19.58
CA LYS A 338 9.94 -13.66 -20.59
C LYS A 338 8.66 -14.19 -19.88
N GLU A 339 7.98 -13.34 -19.15
CA GLU A 339 6.63 -13.60 -18.68
C GLU A 339 5.69 -12.80 -19.58
N GLU A 340 4.66 -13.45 -20.07
CA GLU A 340 3.49 -12.77 -20.62
C GLU A 340 2.93 -11.89 -19.49
N SER A 341 3.18 -10.60 -19.59
CA SER A 341 2.84 -9.65 -18.54
C SER A 341 1.35 -9.33 -18.59
N HIS A 342 0.52 -10.16 -17.99
CA HIS A 342 -0.79 -9.72 -17.56
C HIS A 342 -0.56 -8.83 -16.31
N THR A 343 -0.21 -7.57 -16.54
CA THR A 343 -0.09 -6.57 -15.47
C THR A 343 -1.45 -6.42 -14.81
N THR A 344 -1.56 -6.85 -13.56
CA THR A 344 -2.73 -6.62 -12.73
C THR A 344 -2.45 -5.44 -11.79
N PHE A 345 -3.45 -4.58 -11.56
CA PHE A 345 -3.36 -3.50 -10.58
C PHE A 345 -3.62 -3.98 -9.16
N ILE A 346 -4.19 -5.17 -8.99
CA ILE A 346 -4.50 -5.78 -7.68
C ILE A 346 -3.23 -6.37 -7.07
N ASP A 347 -2.95 -5.98 -5.81
CA ASP A 347 -1.85 -6.52 -5.02
C ASP A 347 -2.26 -6.53 -3.54
N GLU A 348 -2.12 -7.66 -2.86
CA GLU A 348 -2.50 -7.81 -1.45
C GLU A 348 -1.70 -6.90 -0.50
N ARG A 349 -0.54 -6.43 -0.93
CA ARG A 349 0.29 -5.48 -0.18
C ARG A 349 -0.40 -4.13 0.05
N PHE A 350 -1.36 -3.77 -0.81
CA PHE A 350 -2.13 -2.54 -0.64
C PHE A 350 -3.25 -2.67 0.41
N LEU A 351 -3.59 -3.89 0.87
CA LEU A 351 -4.62 -4.08 1.90
C LEU A 351 -4.29 -3.38 3.21
N SER A 352 -3.00 -3.22 3.52
CA SER A 352 -2.56 -2.41 4.66
C SER A 352 -2.91 -0.92 4.53
N THR A 353 -3.19 -0.43 3.32
CA THR A 353 -3.57 0.96 3.04
C THR A 353 -4.84 0.99 2.19
N PRO A 354 -6.03 0.89 2.82
CA PRO A 354 -7.31 0.69 2.15
C PRO A 354 -7.62 1.71 1.05
N ALA A 355 -7.26 2.98 1.23
CA ALA A 355 -7.46 4.03 0.22
C ALA A 355 -6.66 3.78 -1.07
N VAL A 356 -5.46 3.21 -0.95
CA VAL A 356 -4.64 2.80 -2.10
C VAL A 356 -5.25 1.55 -2.73
N ALA A 357 -5.64 0.56 -1.92
CA ALA A 357 -6.29 -0.67 -2.39
C ALA A 357 -7.54 -0.37 -3.21
N LEU A 358 -8.43 0.52 -2.72
CA LEU A 358 -9.62 0.97 -3.46
C LEU A 358 -9.25 1.63 -4.80
N THR A 359 -8.22 2.48 -4.81
CA THR A 359 -7.77 3.12 -6.06
C THR A 359 -7.24 2.09 -7.07
N GLN A 360 -6.52 1.07 -6.62
CA GLN A 360 -5.96 0.06 -7.50
C GLN A 360 -7.03 -0.91 -8.03
N VAL A 361 -7.98 -1.32 -7.18
CA VAL A 361 -9.09 -2.17 -7.62
C VAL A 361 -10.00 -1.42 -8.60
N THR A 362 -10.20 -0.11 -8.43
CA THR A 362 -10.93 0.73 -9.41
C THR A 362 -10.26 0.68 -10.80
N LYS A 363 -8.93 0.76 -10.85
CA LYS A 363 -8.18 0.62 -12.12
C LYS A 363 -8.30 -0.78 -12.71
N GLU A 364 -8.33 -1.82 -11.88
CA GLU A 364 -8.52 -3.19 -12.34
C GLU A 364 -9.93 -3.42 -12.88
N VAL A 365 -10.96 -2.83 -12.26
CA VAL A 365 -12.34 -2.83 -12.77
C VAL A 365 -12.41 -2.14 -14.13
N ALA A 366 -11.79 -0.96 -14.29
CA ALA A 366 -11.71 -0.29 -15.58
C ALA A 366 -10.97 -1.13 -16.62
N ARG A 367 -9.87 -1.81 -16.26
CA ARG A 367 -9.16 -2.73 -17.17
C ARG A 367 -10.03 -3.92 -17.58
N MET A 368 -10.75 -4.52 -16.65
CA MET A 368 -11.71 -5.59 -16.93
C MET A 368 -12.78 -5.10 -17.90
N GLY A 369 -13.36 -3.92 -17.66
CA GLY A 369 -14.37 -3.33 -18.54
C GLY A 369 -13.86 -3.11 -19.96
N ARG A 370 -12.64 -2.58 -20.12
CA ARG A 370 -12.03 -2.41 -21.44
C ARG A 370 -11.91 -3.75 -22.17
N LEU A 371 -11.40 -4.78 -21.51
CA LEU A 371 -11.29 -6.13 -22.08
C LEU A 371 -12.65 -6.72 -22.42
N SER A 372 -13.69 -6.46 -21.59
CA SER A 372 -15.06 -6.93 -21.84
C SER A 372 -15.65 -6.30 -23.10
N ILE A 373 -15.48 -4.98 -23.27
CA ILE A 373 -15.96 -4.26 -24.46
C ILE A 373 -15.14 -4.64 -25.70
N GLU A 374 -13.83 -4.80 -25.60
CA GLU A 374 -13.00 -5.31 -26.71
C GLU A 374 -13.45 -6.71 -27.15
N THR A 375 -13.75 -7.60 -26.20
CA THR A 375 -14.23 -8.96 -26.50
C THR A 375 -15.63 -8.94 -27.12
N LEU A 376 -16.52 -8.07 -26.66
CA LEU A 376 -17.83 -7.84 -27.27
C LEU A 376 -17.69 -7.35 -28.71
N ASN A 377 -16.80 -6.39 -28.95
CA ASN A 377 -16.52 -5.86 -30.28
C ASN A 377 -16.04 -6.95 -31.25
N GLU A 378 -15.16 -7.84 -30.78
CA GLU A 378 -14.70 -8.98 -31.60
C GLU A 378 -15.83 -9.96 -31.91
N GLY A 379 -16.73 -10.21 -30.96
CA GLY A 379 -17.94 -10.99 -31.19
C GLY A 379 -18.85 -10.37 -32.22
N ILE A 380 -19.06 -9.05 -32.18
CA ILE A 380 -19.84 -8.30 -33.16
C ILE A 380 -19.17 -8.35 -34.53
N ASP A 381 -17.86 -8.14 -34.61
CA ASP A 381 -17.11 -8.19 -35.89
C ASP A 381 -17.14 -9.59 -36.50
N ALA A 382 -17.01 -10.64 -35.69
CA ALA A 382 -17.14 -12.03 -36.15
C ALA A 382 -18.53 -12.31 -36.73
N PHE A 383 -19.59 -11.76 -36.11
CA PHE A 383 -20.96 -11.87 -36.61
C PHE A 383 -21.12 -11.14 -37.97
N ILE A 384 -20.64 -9.92 -38.06
CA ILE A 384 -20.74 -9.12 -39.33
C ILE A 384 -19.93 -9.79 -40.44
N ALA A 385 -18.77 -10.33 -40.12
CA ALA A 385 -17.89 -11.00 -41.10
C ALA A 385 -18.28 -12.46 -41.42
N HIS A 386 -19.27 -13.03 -40.72
CA HIS A 386 -19.63 -14.47 -40.78
C HIS A 386 -18.45 -15.39 -40.45
N ASP A 387 -17.56 -14.97 -39.55
CA ASP A 387 -16.30 -15.64 -39.25
C ASP A 387 -16.39 -16.49 -37.97
N MET A 388 -16.66 -17.78 -38.12
CA MET A 388 -16.62 -18.76 -37.02
C MET A 388 -15.18 -19.02 -36.49
N GLY A 389 -14.16 -18.73 -37.28
CA GLY A 389 -12.76 -18.98 -36.91
C GLY A 389 -12.30 -18.14 -35.75
N LYS A 390 -12.97 -17.02 -35.45
CA LYS A 390 -12.70 -16.15 -34.29
C LYS A 390 -13.24 -16.68 -32.95
N THR A 391 -14.17 -17.63 -32.97
CA THR A 391 -14.81 -18.17 -31.74
C THR A 391 -13.82 -18.69 -30.71
N PRO A 392 -12.77 -19.47 -31.04
CA PRO A 392 -11.81 -19.94 -30.05
C PRO A 392 -11.04 -18.80 -29.38
N GLU A 393 -10.66 -17.77 -30.12
CA GLU A 393 -9.95 -16.59 -29.57
C GLU A 393 -10.84 -15.80 -28.62
N ILE A 394 -12.10 -15.57 -28.97
CA ILE A 394 -13.08 -14.90 -28.11
C ILE A 394 -13.29 -15.70 -26.83
N HIS A 395 -13.44 -17.02 -26.88
CA HIS A 395 -13.60 -17.86 -25.70
C HIS A 395 -12.35 -17.86 -24.80
N GLU A 396 -11.14 -17.77 -25.32
CA GLU A 396 -9.94 -17.62 -24.51
C GLU A 396 -9.90 -16.27 -23.77
N LYS A 397 -10.35 -15.19 -24.42
CA LYS A 397 -10.50 -13.87 -23.76
C LYS A 397 -11.57 -13.90 -22.69
N ILE A 398 -12.70 -14.54 -22.93
CA ILE A 398 -13.74 -14.75 -21.90
C ILE A 398 -13.16 -15.45 -20.68
N LYS A 399 -12.44 -16.56 -20.84
CA LYS A 399 -11.78 -17.27 -19.73
C LYS A 399 -10.75 -16.40 -18.97
N LEU A 400 -10.08 -15.50 -19.68
CA LEU A 400 -9.17 -14.56 -19.05
C LEU A 400 -9.95 -13.55 -18.18
N ILE A 401 -11.07 -13.01 -18.70
CA ILE A 401 -11.91 -12.06 -17.99
C ILE A 401 -12.56 -12.72 -16.77
N ASP A 402 -12.97 -14.00 -16.86
CA ASP A 402 -13.46 -14.80 -15.72
C ASP A 402 -12.46 -14.80 -14.57
N LYS A 403 -11.20 -15.11 -14.87
CA LYS A 403 -10.12 -15.12 -13.86
C LYS A 403 -9.86 -13.72 -13.26
N ILE A 404 -10.03 -12.66 -14.05
CA ILE A 404 -9.89 -11.28 -13.56
C ILE A 404 -11.07 -10.95 -12.64
N ASN A 405 -12.29 -11.29 -13.04
CA ASN A 405 -13.50 -11.10 -12.26
C ASN A 405 -13.39 -11.79 -10.88
N GLU A 406 -13.04 -13.08 -10.85
CA GLU A 406 -12.83 -13.82 -9.60
C GLU A 406 -11.81 -13.13 -8.68
N LYS A 407 -10.69 -12.65 -9.24
CA LYS A 407 -9.67 -11.95 -8.48
C LYS A 407 -10.16 -10.60 -7.93
N ILE A 408 -10.89 -9.82 -8.73
CA ILE A 408 -11.47 -8.54 -8.30
C ILE A 408 -12.44 -8.79 -7.13
N VAL A 409 -13.38 -9.71 -7.28
CA VAL A 409 -14.38 -10.03 -6.25
C VAL A 409 -13.71 -10.49 -4.96
N ALA A 410 -12.75 -11.42 -5.04
CA ALA A 410 -12.00 -11.88 -3.88
C ALA A 410 -11.22 -10.73 -3.20
N TYR A 411 -10.68 -9.81 -3.97
CA TYR A 411 -9.94 -8.67 -3.44
C TYR A 411 -10.87 -7.63 -2.78
N LEU A 412 -12.05 -7.35 -3.37
CA LEU A 412 -13.07 -6.48 -2.77
C LEU A 412 -13.52 -7.00 -1.41
N VAL A 413 -13.73 -8.32 -1.27
CA VAL A 413 -14.03 -8.96 0.03
C VAL A 413 -12.89 -8.75 1.03
N LYS A 414 -11.63 -8.86 0.61
CA LYS A 414 -10.50 -8.60 1.51
C LYS A 414 -10.40 -7.13 1.92
N ILE A 415 -10.65 -6.19 1.00
CA ILE A 415 -10.66 -4.74 1.33
C ILE A 415 -11.74 -4.42 2.36
N SER A 416 -12.94 -5.01 2.26
CA SER A 416 -14.08 -4.69 3.14
C SER A 416 -13.75 -4.86 4.63
N THR A 417 -12.88 -5.80 4.97
CA THR A 417 -12.46 -6.03 6.36
C THR A 417 -11.49 -4.97 6.91
N HIS A 418 -10.99 -4.07 6.06
CA HIS A 418 -10.01 -3.05 6.41
C HIS A 418 -10.56 -1.62 6.25
N LEU A 419 -11.79 -1.45 5.78
CA LEU A 419 -12.40 -0.14 5.61
C LEU A 419 -12.75 0.48 6.96
N GLY A 420 -12.68 1.81 7.02
CA GLY A 420 -12.94 2.57 8.25
C GLY A 420 -13.96 3.70 8.07
N THR A 421 -14.55 3.85 6.88
CA THR A 421 -15.55 4.89 6.62
C THR A 421 -16.73 4.34 5.81
N ASN A 422 -17.94 4.78 6.13
CA ASN A 422 -19.15 4.38 5.40
C ASN A 422 -19.05 4.73 3.90
N LYS A 423 -18.41 5.85 3.56
CA LYS A 423 -18.20 6.24 2.15
C LYS A 423 -17.35 5.26 1.36
N ASP A 424 -16.30 4.72 1.98
CA ASP A 424 -15.45 3.72 1.32
C ASP A 424 -16.20 2.38 1.17
N GLU A 425 -17.07 2.03 2.13
CA GLU A 425 -17.94 0.85 2.06
C GLU A 425 -18.98 0.99 0.94
N GLU A 426 -19.64 2.15 0.83
CA GLU A 426 -20.58 2.46 -0.25
C GLU A 426 -19.88 2.39 -1.61
N PHE A 427 -18.70 2.99 -1.74
CA PHE A 427 -17.93 2.95 -2.99
C PHE A 427 -17.47 1.53 -3.35
N LEU A 428 -17.11 0.71 -2.35
CA LEU A 428 -16.77 -0.70 -2.56
C LEU A 428 -17.98 -1.49 -3.09
N ALA A 429 -19.17 -1.25 -2.56
CA ALA A 429 -20.42 -1.86 -3.04
C ALA A 429 -20.71 -1.47 -4.50
N ILE A 430 -20.49 -0.21 -4.86
CA ILE A 430 -20.60 0.27 -6.25
C ILE A 430 -19.64 -0.48 -7.17
N LEU A 431 -18.36 -0.61 -6.79
CA LEU A 431 -17.38 -1.34 -7.57
C LEU A 431 -17.78 -2.81 -7.76
N HIS A 432 -18.31 -3.45 -6.72
CA HIS A 432 -18.78 -4.83 -6.79
C HIS A 432 -19.94 -4.98 -7.80
N ASN A 433 -20.91 -4.07 -7.78
CA ASN A 433 -22.01 -4.07 -8.73
C ASN A 433 -21.51 -3.76 -10.15
N SER A 434 -20.61 -2.78 -10.30
CA SER A 434 -20.02 -2.44 -11.60
C SER A 434 -19.30 -3.62 -12.26
N VAL A 435 -18.62 -4.47 -11.47
CA VAL A 435 -18.00 -5.70 -11.96
C VAL A 435 -19.02 -6.64 -12.57
N ASN A 436 -20.18 -6.82 -11.90
CA ASN A 436 -21.26 -7.67 -12.41
C ASN A 436 -21.87 -7.10 -13.71
N ASP A 437 -22.10 -5.78 -13.75
CA ASP A 437 -22.65 -5.13 -14.95
C ASP A 437 -21.67 -5.18 -16.14
N LEU A 438 -20.38 -4.97 -15.91
CA LEU A 438 -19.34 -5.15 -16.95
C LEU A 438 -19.28 -6.60 -17.45
N TYR A 439 -19.48 -7.58 -16.55
CA TYR A 439 -19.46 -8.99 -16.94
C TYR A 439 -20.63 -9.37 -17.86
N ARG A 440 -21.76 -8.64 -17.81
CA ARG A 440 -22.88 -8.84 -18.76
C ARG A 440 -22.44 -8.62 -20.21
N SER A 441 -21.53 -7.68 -20.46
CA SER A 441 -20.98 -7.50 -21.82
C SER A 441 -20.21 -8.73 -22.33
N VAL A 442 -19.58 -9.49 -21.41
CA VAL A 442 -18.89 -10.74 -21.71
C VAL A 442 -19.86 -11.85 -22.09
N GLU A 443 -20.97 -11.97 -21.35
CA GLU A 443 -22.05 -12.91 -21.66
C GLU A 443 -22.67 -12.62 -23.04
N ILE A 444 -22.80 -11.32 -23.37
CA ILE A 444 -23.29 -10.90 -24.68
C ILE A 444 -22.27 -11.27 -25.77
N ALA A 445 -20.96 -11.11 -25.51
CA ALA A 445 -19.91 -11.54 -26.44
C ALA A 445 -19.96 -13.05 -26.73
N ASP A 446 -20.22 -13.88 -25.69
CA ASP A 446 -20.44 -15.32 -25.89
C ASP A 446 -21.70 -15.60 -26.73
N ASN A 447 -22.78 -14.85 -26.51
CA ASN A 447 -23.99 -14.97 -27.34
C ASN A 447 -23.73 -14.58 -28.80
N MET A 448 -22.86 -13.59 -29.07
CA MET A 448 -22.46 -13.24 -30.45
C MET A 448 -21.81 -14.42 -31.15
N THR A 449 -20.98 -15.21 -30.49
CA THR A 449 -20.39 -16.42 -31.12
C THR A 449 -21.43 -17.46 -31.49
N LYS A 450 -22.49 -17.61 -30.66
CA LYS A 450 -23.64 -18.50 -30.93
C LYS A 450 -24.45 -17.98 -32.12
N TYR A 451 -24.72 -16.68 -32.19
CA TYR A 451 -25.43 -16.06 -33.31
C TYR A 451 -24.63 -16.18 -34.61
N THR A 452 -23.32 -16.02 -34.58
CA THR A 452 -22.42 -16.21 -35.71
C THR A 452 -22.50 -17.65 -36.23
N ARG A 453 -22.51 -18.63 -35.32
CA ARG A 453 -22.65 -20.04 -35.68
C ARG A 453 -23.98 -20.31 -36.40
N HIS A 454 -25.09 -19.89 -35.81
CA HIS A 454 -26.42 -20.05 -36.45
C HIS A 454 -26.51 -19.32 -37.81
N LEU A 455 -25.91 -18.12 -37.90
CA LEU A 455 -25.88 -17.37 -39.14
C LEU A 455 -25.20 -18.16 -40.26
N VAL A 456 -24.08 -18.84 -39.96
CA VAL A 456 -23.31 -19.61 -40.93
C VAL A 456 -23.91 -21.01 -41.20
N GLU A 457 -24.22 -21.78 -40.15
CA GLU A 457 -24.72 -23.15 -40.24
C GLU A 457 -26.11 -23.22 -40.84
N ASP A 458 -27.02 -22.31 -40.44
CA ASP A 458 -28.41 -22.26 -40.92
C ASP A 458 -28.55 -21.41 -42.20
N GLN A 459 -27.45 -20.90 -42.76
CA GLN A 459 -27.39 -20.06 -43.96
C GLN A 459 -28.36 -18.87 -43.94
N LEU A 460 -28.44 -18.20 -42.77
CA LEU A 460 -29.34 -17.08 -42.57
C LEU A 460 -28.84 -15.84 -43.30
N VAL A 461 -29.76 -15.08 -43.91
CA VAL A 461 -29.43 -13.87 -44.67
C VAL A 461 -30.03 -12.66 -43.98
N PHE A 462 -29.20 -11.67 -43.69
CA PHE A 462 -29.60 -10.33 -43.23
C PHE A 462 -29.28 -9.28 -44.30
N SER A 463 -30.09 -8.23 -44.35
CA SER A 463 -29.83 -7.12 -45.27
C SER A 463 -28.60 -6.31 -44.82
N GLN A 464 -27.91 -5.66 -45.77
CA GLN A 464 -26.77 -4.79 -45.49
C GLN A 464 -27.10 -3.72 -44.44
N GLY A 465 -28.30 -3.15 -44.46
CA GLY A 465 -28.75 -2.17 -43.47
C GLY A 465 -28.84 -2.69 -42.03
N VAL A 466 -28.94 -4.01 -41.83
CA VAL A 466 -28.87 -4.61 -40.48
C VAL A 466 -27.44 -4.53 -39.95
N PHE A 467 -26.46 -4.92 -40.74
CA PHE A 467 -25.04 -4.86 -40.34
C PHE A 467 -24.56 -3.44 -40.09
N GLU A 468 -25.03 -2.45 -40.86
CA GLU A 468 -24.76 -1.04 -40.63
C GLU A 468 -25.29 -0.56 -39.27
N LYS A 469 -26.48 -1.01 -38.88
CA LYS A 469 -27.08 -0.67 -37.57
C LYS A 469 -26.37 -1.37 -36.43
N ILE A 470 -25.94 -2.61 -36.58
CA ILE A 470 -25.12 -3.32 -35.58
C ILE A 470 -23.79 -2.61 -35.39
N THR A 471 -23.14 -2.14 -36.47
CA THR A 471 -21.92 -1.33 -36.38
C THR A 471 -22.17 -0.04 -35.60
N LEU A 472 -23.30 0.62 -35.83
CA LEU A 472 -23.64 1.84 -35.08
C LEU A 472 -23.86 1.59 -33.56
N PHE A 473 -24.47 0.45 -33.18
CA PHE A 473 -24.54 0.03 -31.77
C PHE A 473 -23.15 -0.15 -31.18
N LYS A 474 -22.27 -0.85 -31.88
CA LYS A 474 -20.88 -1.05 -31.45
C LYS A 474 -20.18 0.29 -31.19
N GLU A 475 -20.30 1.26 -32.11
CA GLU A 475 -19.69 2.58 -31.96
C GLU A 475 -20.24 3.32 -30.70
N LYS A 476 -21.56 3.27 -30.49
CA LYS A 476 -22.20 3.90 -29.32
C LYS A 476 -21.78 3.26 -28.00
N ILE A 477 -21.72 1.94 -27.92
CA ILE A 477 -21.25 1.19 -26.75
C ILE A 477 -19.79 1.57 -26.44
N ASN A 478 -18.93 1.65 -27.46
CA ASN A 478 -17.53 2.07 -27.29
C ASN A 478 -17.43 3.50 -26.75
N THR A 479 -18.20 4.42 -27.31
CA THR A 479 -18.22 5.82 -26.86
C THR A 479 -18.71 5.90 -25.41
N GLN A 480 -19.83 5.25 -25.10
CA GLN A 480 -20.39 5.22 -23.75
C GLN A 480 -19.38 4.65 -22.73
N TYR A 481 -18.72 3.53 -23.04
CA TYR A 481 -17.72 2.97 -22.14
C TYR A 481 -16.52 3.92 -21.94
N SER A 482 -16.06 4.59 -22.99
CA SER A 482 -14.96 5.56 -22.87
C SER A 482 -15.29 6.72 -21.93
N LEU A 483 -16.55 7.19 -21.92
CA LEU A 483 -17.02 8.21 -20.98
C LEU A 483 -17.10 7.65 -19.55
N ILE A 484 -17.61 6.44 -19.39
CA ILE A 484 -17.67 5.76 -18.09
C ILE A 484 -16.28 5.54 -17.49
N GLU A 485 -15.31 5.16 -18.30
CA GLU A 485 -13.93 5.02 -17.85
C GLU A 485 -13.37 6.34 -17.29
N ARG A 486 -13.68 7.48 -17.91
CA ARG A 486 -13.34 8.82 -17.41
C ARG A 486 -14.10 9.17 -16.12
N VAL A 487 -15.38 8.86 -16.04
CA VAL A 487 -16.15 9.03 -14.80
C VAL A 487 -15.52 8.23 -13.66
N LEU A 488 -15.16 6.97 -13.92
CA LEU A 488 -14.62 6.05 -12.92
C LEU A 488 -13.19 6.43 -12.48
N LEU A 489 -12.31 6.77 -13.42
CA LEU A 489 -10.88 7.01 -13.15
C LEU A 489 -10.55 8.48 -12.88
N GLU A 490 -11.18 9.41 -13.62
CA GLU A 490 -10.87 10.85 -13.59
C GLU A 490 -11.90 11.67 -12.81
N LYS A 491 -13.04 11.03 -12.43
CA LYS A 491 -14.14 11.65 -11.68
C LYS A 491 -14.82 12.80 -12.43
N GLU A 492 -14.91 12.69 -13.75
CA GLU A 492 -15.58 13.65 -14.61
C GLU A 492 -17.10 13.42 -14.60
N TYR A 493 -17.76 13.76 -13.51
CA TYR A 493 -19.20 13.52 -13.28
C TYR A 493 -20.14 14.31 -14.19
N ASN A 494 -19.62 15.38 -14.81
CA ASN A 494 -20.34 16.19 -15.80
C ASN A 494 -20.61 15.47 -17.13
N LEU A 495 -20.07 14.26 -17.31
CA LEU A 495 -20.28 13.45 -18.52
C LEU A 495 -21.57 12.62 -18.45
N LEU A 496 -22.32 12.65 -17.33
CA LEU A 496 -23.52 11.85 -17.15
C LEU A 496 -24.59 12.16 -18.20
N ASP A 497 -24.85 13.45 -18.48
CA ASP A 497 -25.85 13.86 -19.50
C ASP A 497 -25.53 13.32 -20.91
N GLU A 498 -24.24 13.16 -21.25
CA GLU A 498 -23.79 12.60 -22.53
C GLU A 498 -24.00 11.09 -22.56
N ILE A 499 -23.78 10.41 -21.43
CA ILE A 499 -24.01 8.97 -21.25
C ILE A 499 -25.52 8.67 -21.36
N ASP A 500 -26.37 9.46 -20.73
CA ASP A 500 -27.83 9.34 -20.78
C ASP A 500 -28.35 9.49 -22.21
N LYS A 501 -27.85 10.48 -22.93
CA LYS A 501 -28.19 10.70 -24.33
C LYS A 501 -27.81 9.51 -25.23
N LEU A 502 -26.67 8.88 -25.00
CA LEU A 502 -26.24 7.70 -25.75
C LEU A 502 -27.15 6.50 -25.49
N GLU A 503 -27.59 6.32 -24.23
CA GLU A 503 -28.53 5.27 -23.85
C GLU A 503 -29.91 5.50 -24.50
N ASP A 504 -30.50 6.70 -24.38
CA ASP A 504 -31.74 7.07 -25.05
C ASP A 504 -31.70 6.82 -26.58
N GLU A 505 -30.57 7.13 -27.22
CA GLU A 505 -30.36 6.90 -28.64
C GLU A 505 -30.29 5.40 -29.00
N MET A 506 -29.70 4.56 -28.12
CA MET A 506 -29.64 3.10 -28.31
C MET A 506 -31.01 2.45 -28.09
N ASP A 507 -31.77 2.87 -27.09
CA ASP A 507 -33.14 2.39 -26.85
C ASP A 507 -34.09 2.75 -28.00
N ALA A 508 -34.04 3.99 -28.47
CA ALA A 508 -34.79 4.43 -29.63
C ALA A 508 -34.43 3.61 -30.89
N MET A 509 -33.13 3.32 -31.09
CA MET A 509 -32.63 2.51 -32.18
C MET A 509 -33.17 1.09 -32.11
N ARG A 510 -33.10 0.42 -30.95
CA ARG A 510 -33.64 -0.92 -30.71
C ARG A 510 -35.14 -0.95 -31.01
N SER A 511 -35.91 -0.05 -30.45
CA SER A 511 -37.34 0.03 -30.59
C SER A 511 -37.75 0.17 -32.09
N LYS A 512 -37.07 1.05 -32.82
CA LYS A 512 -37.27 1.24 -34.27
C LYS A 512 -36.93 -0.01 -35.07
N LEU A 513 -35.77 -0.62 -34.80
CA LEU A 513 -35.28 -1.81 -35.55
C LEU A 513 -36.23 -3.00 -35.36
N ILE A 514 -36.72 -3.24 -34.17
CA ILE A 514 -37.69 -4.31 -33.88
C ILE A 514 -39.02 -4.03 -34.60
N LYS A 515 -39.54 -2.80 -34.55
CA LYS A 515 -40.77 -2.40 -35.24
C LYS A 515 -40.64 -2.57 -36.75
N ASP A 516 -39.55 -2.08 -37.38
CA ASP A 516 -39.28 -2.19 -38.80
C ASP A 516 -39.13 -3.66 -39.22
N HIS A 517 -38.54 -4.49 -38.34
CA HIS A 517 -38.40 -5.93 -38.61
C HIS A 517 -39.72 -6.67 -38.59
N ILE A 518 -40.63 -6.37 -37.64
CA ILE A 518 -41.99 -6.94 -37.57
C ILE A 518 -42.73 -6.64 -38.87
N VAL A 519 -42.67 -5.40 -39.39
CA VAL A 519 -43.32 -5.03 -40.65
C VAL A 519 -42.73 -5.84 -41.85
N ARG A 520 -41.45 -6.09 -41.90
CA ARG A 520 -40.81 -6.94 -42.93
C ARG A 520 -41.25 -8.41 -42.80
N LEU A 521 -41.36 -8.91 -41.56
CA LEU A 521 -41.84 -10.26 -41.30
C LEU A 521 -43.29 -10.47 -41.78
N GLU A 522 -44.17 -9.51 -41.51
CA GLU A 522 -45.55 -9.52 -41.96
C GLU A 522 -45.68 -9.51 -43.49
N LYS A 523 -44.73 -8.88 -44.20
CA LYS A 523 -44.66 -8.86 -45.66
C LYS A 523 -43.98 -10.10 -46.25
N GLY A 524 -43.50 -11.04 -45.43
CA GLY A 524 -42.78 -12.23 -45.89
C GLY A 524 -41.37 -11.97 -46.42
N GLU A 525 -40.78 -10.80 -46.09
CA GLU A 525 -39.44 -10.40 -46.49
C GLU A 525 -38.33 -11.00 -45.60
N CYS A 526 -38.72 -11.65 -44.50
CA CYS A 526 -37.82 -12.27 -43.53
C CYS A 526 -38.30 -13.66 -43.12
N SER A 527 -37.39 -14.56 -42.76
CA SER A 527 -37.72 -15.87 -42.21
C SER A 527 -37.94 -15.79 -40.69
N LEU A 528 -38.72 -16.72 -40.11
CA LEU A 528 -38.92 -16.84 -38.67
C LEU A 528 -37.63 -17.16 -37.95
N SER A 529 -36.75 -17.96 -38.54
CA SER A 529 -35.45 -18.34 -37.95
C SER A 529 -34.53 -17.13 -37.81
N SER A 530 -34.45 -16.28 -38.86
CA SER A 530 -33.64 -15.05 -38.80
C SER A 530 -34.24 -14.02 -37.86
N SER A 531 -35.59 -14.00 -37.67
CA SER A 531 -36.28 -13.09 -36.75
C SER A 531 -35.88 -13.29 -35.31
N SER A 532 -35.82 -14.52 -34.83
CA SER A 532 -35.44 -14.82 -33.45
C SER A 532 -34.02 -14.34 -33.14
N ILE A 533 -33.07 -14.60 -34.02
CA ILE A 533 -31.69 -14.17 -33.85
C ILE A 533 -31.59 -12.65 -33.90
N PHE A 534 -32.25 -12.00 -34.86
CA PHE A 534 -32.22 -10.54 -34.98
C PHE A 534 -32.75 -9.81 -33.73
N ILE A 535 -33.92 -10.22 -33.22
CA ILE A 535 -34.53 -9.60 -32.04
C ILE A 535 -33.65 -9.80 -30.83
N ASN A 536 -33.10 -10.99 -30.59
CA ASN A 536 -32.21 -11.27 -29.48
C ASN A 536 -30.88 -10.50 -29.60
N LEU A 537 -30.30 -10.42 -30.79
CA LEU A 537 -29.09 -9.68 -31.08
C LEU A 537 -29.25 -8.20 -30.73
N VAL A 538 -30.29 -7.54 -31.30
CA VAL A 538 -30.51 -6.11 -31.05
C VAL A 538 -30.82 -5.81 -29.58
N SER A 539 -31.60 -6.68 -28.93
CA SER A 539 -31.91 -6.55 -27.51
C SER A 539 -30.66 -6.76 -26.62
N ASN A 540 -29.78 -7.67 -26.98
CA ASN A 540 -28.51 -7.87 -26.23
C ASN A 540 -27.57 -6.68 -26.39
N LEU A 541 -27.50 -6.05 -27.57
CA LEU A 541 -26.66 -4.87 -27.79
C LEU A 541 -27.14 -3.66 -26.97
N GLU A 542 -28.46 -3.42 -26.91
CA GLU A 542 -29.03 -2.38 -26.07
C GLU A 542 -28.77 -2.67 -24.59
N ARG A 543 -28.99 -3.92 -24.12
CA ARG A 543 -28.71 -4.31 -22.74
C ARG A 543 -27.25 -4.08 -22.34
N ALA A 544 -26.29 -4.20 -23.26
CA ALA A 544 -24.92 -3.81 -22.98
C ALA A 544 -24.82 -2.31 -22.65
N GLY A 545 -25.53 -1.47 -23.39
CA GLY A 545 -25.64 -0.04 -23.11
C GLY A 545 -26.30 0.27 -21.76
N ASP A 546 -27.41 -0.41 -21.45
CA ASP A 546 -28.13 -0.26 -20.18
C ASP A 546 -27.22 -0.56 -18.97
N HIS A 547 -26.51 -1.69 -18.99
CA HIS A 547 -25.58 -2.05 -17.93
C HIS A 547 -24.46 -1.02 -17.76
N LEU A 548 -23.95 -0.47 -18.85
CA LEU A 548 -22.97 0.60 -18.81
C LEU A 548 -23.56 1.89 -18.20
N HIS A 549 -24.79 2.26 -18.56
CA HIS A 549 -25.51 3.40 -18.00
C HIS A 549 -25.69 3.28 -16.48
N VAL A 550 -26.14 2.11 -15.99
CA VAL A 550 -26.28 1.82 -14.55
C VAL A 550 -24.97 2.03 -13.79
N ILE A 551 -23.82 1.64 -14.36
CA ILE A 551 -22.50 1.87 -13.73
C ILE A 551 -22.26 3.36 -13.54
N ALA A 552 -22.51 4.19 -14.56
CA ALA A 552 -22.26 5.63 -14.50
C ALA A 552 -23.12 6.30 -13.41
N HIS A 553 -24.40 6.01 -13.37
CA HIS A 553 -25.34 6.53 -12.36
C HIS A 553 -24.93 6.11 -10.95
N SER A 554 -24.63 4.82 -10.74
CA SER A 554 -24.21 4.31 -9.41
C SER A 554 -22.96 5.03 -8.88
N ILE A 555 -22.02 5.42 -9.76
CA ILE A 555 -20.81 6.15 -9.38
C ILE A 555 -21.12 7.61 -9.04
N VAL A 556 -22.00 8.28 -9.81
CA VAL A 556 -22.27 9.72 -9.67
C VAL A 556 -23.18 10.01 -8.48
N GLU A 557 -24.21 9.23 -8.25
CA GLU A 557 -25.19 9.43 -7.17
C GLU A 557 -24.59 9.28 -5.76
N ASN A 558 -23.48 8.57 -5.62
CA ASN A 558 -22.85 8.29 -4.34
C ASN A 558 -21.55 9.07 -4.08
N ASN A 559 -21.22 10.09 -4.86
CA ASN A 559 -20.07 10.98 -4.69
C ASN A 559 -20.44 12.41 -4.34
#